data_03e203d7aee4168b0d8d9f19528717bf
#
_entry.id   03e203d7aee4168b0d8d9f19528717bf
#
_cell.length_a   1.000
_cell.length_b   1.000
_cell.length_c   1.000
_cell.angle_alpha   90.00
_cell.angle_beta   90.00
_cell.angle_gamma   90.00
#
_symmetry.space_group_name_H-M   'P 1'
#
loop_
_entity.id
_entity.type
_entity.pdbx_description
1 polymer ?
#
loop_
_entity_poly.entity_id
_entity_poly.type
_entity_poly.pdbx_seq_one_letter_code
_entity_poly.pdbx_strand_id
1 'polypeptide(L)'
;MNFSDNVLDLRGKTNLLETGFVIDKAELLVNGCSFPVHVANAMDTPVIGLYGSQPDYRARPQRIYASICSTKKCAPCDTLFNSPGYCIHPTCMESITPNIVMDTIEKFYHEGKSLGVYRLFTGDKS
;
A
#
# COMPACT_ATOMS: atom_id res chain seq x y z
N MET A 1 -12.28 -11.26 14.54
CA MET A 1 -11.47 -11.79 13.42
C MET A 1 -10.38 -12.68 13.98
N ASN A 2 -10.36 -13.93 13.57
CA ASN A 2 -9.32 -14.87 14.00
C ASN A 2 -8.20 -14.90 12.95
N PHE A 3 -6.97 -14.71 13.41
CA PHE A 3 -5.81 -14.83 12.55
C PHE A 3 -5.15 -16.19 12.77
N SER A 4 -4.40 -16.65 11.78
CA SER A 4 -3.58 -17.83 11.93
C SER A 4 -2.45 -17.59 12.94
N ASP A 5 -1.81 -18.68 13.41
CA ASP A 5 -0.72 -18.57 14.38
C ASP A 5 0.49 -17.77 13.85
N ASN A 6 0.55 -17.58 12.54
CA ASN A 6 1.62 -16.81 11.89
C ASN A 6 1.33 -15.31 11.81
N VAL A 7 0.20 -14.84 12.35
CA VAL A 7 -0.20 -13.43 12.30
C VAL A 7 -0.23 -12.85 13.71
N LEU A 8 0.53 -11.78 13.91
CA LEU A 8 0.53 -11.05 15.17
C LEU A 8 -0.36 -9.80 15.02
N ASP A 9 -1.43 -9.74 15.78
CA ASP A 9 -2.33 -8.58 15.79
C ASP A 9 -1.82 -7.53 16.78
N LEU A 10 -1.33 -6.41 16.23
CA LEU A 10 -0.80 -5.29 17.02
C LEU A 10 -1.78 -4.12 17.14
N ARG A 11 -3.02 -4.25 16.65
CA ARG A 11 -4.00 -3.16 16.72
C ARG A 11 -4.24 -2.75 18.17
N GLY A 12 -4.10 -1.44 18.44
CA GLY A 12 -4.29 -0.88 19.78
C GLY A 12 -3.22 -1.25 20.81
N LYS A 13 -2.13 -1.91 20.39
CA LYS A 13 -1.08 -2.41 21.29
C LYS A 13 0.24 -1.66 21.17
N THR A 14 0.33 -0.69 20.26
CA THR A 14 1.56 0.07 20.04
C THR A 14 1.29 1.57 20.08
N ASN A 15 2.22 2.32 20.61
CA ASN A 15 2.26 3.77 20.44
C ASN A 15 2.97 4.13 19.13
N LEU A 16 3.10 5.42 18.85
CA LEU A 16 3.69 5.90 17.60
C LEU A 16 5.14 5.43 17.40
N LEU A 17 5.95 5.51 18.44
CA LEU A 17 7.36 5.10 18.37
C LEU A 17 7.49 3.59 18.20
N GLU A 18 6.69 2.83 18.92
CA GLU A 18 6.67 1.37 18.78
C GLU A 18 6.22 0.94 17.38
N THR A 19 5.22 1.62 16.82
CA THR A 19 4.79 1.37 15.43
C THR A 19 5.95 1.65 14.46
N GLY A 20 6.65 2.75 14.65
CA GLY A 20 7.83 3.08 13.84
C GLY A 20 8.91 2.01 13.94
N PHE A 21 9.17 1.50 15.15
CA PHE A 21 10.14 0.43 15.36
C PHE A 21 9.73 -0.87 14.64
N VAL A 22 8.45 -1.24 14.70
CA VAL A 22 7.95 -2.43 14.00
C VAL A 22 8.16 -2.27 12.49
N ILE A 23 7.84 -1.10 11.94
CA ILE A 23 8.04 -0.81 10.51
C ILE A 23 9.51 -0.89 10.14
N ASP A 24 10.39 -0.31 10.96
CA ASP A 24 11.84 -0.37 10.73
C ASP A 24 12.37 -1.80 10.66
N LYS A 25 11.83 -2.71 11.47
CA LYS A 25 12.25 -4.10 11.51
C LYS A 25 11.53 -4.99 10.50
N ALA A 26 10.51 -4.50 9.84
CA ALA A 26 9.79 -5.27 8.83
C ALA A 26 10.62 -5.44 7.56
N GLU A 27 10.51 -6.58 6.92
CA GLU A 27 11.12 -6.81 5.61
C GLU A 27 10.37 -6.08 4.49
N LEU A 28 9.08 -5.89 4.68
CA LEU A 28 8.19 -5.28 3.71
C LEU A 28 6.96 -4.73 4.41
N LEU A 29 6.57 -3.51 4.06
CA LEU A 29 5.29 -2.93 4.48
C LEU A 29 4.30 -3.00 3.32
N VAL A 30 3.10 -3.50 3.58
CA VAL A 30 1.97 -3.39 2.65
C VAL A 30 0.94 -2.46 3.28
N ASN A 31 0.66 -1.34 2.64
CA ASN A 31 -0.20 -0.32 3.23
C ASN A 31 -0.90 0.53 2.18
N GLY A 32 -2.02 1.13 2.57
CA GLY A 32 -2.69 2.13 1.73
C GLY A 32 -2.01 3.50 1.80
N CYS A 33 -2.68 4.52 1.25
CA CYS A 33 -2.17 5.89 1.26
C CYS A 33 -2.36 6.51 2.65
N SER A 34 -1.40 6.30 3.53
CA SER A 34 -1.46 6.80 4.91
C SER A 34 -0.08 6.92 5.55
N PHE A 35 -0.06 7.38 6.79
CA PHE A 35 1.12 7.63 7.60
C PHE A 35 2.20 6.52 7.59
N PRO A 36 1.89 5.22 7.69
CA PRO A 36 2.94 4.20 7.73
C PRO A 36 3.88 4.19 6.50
N VAL A 37 3.39 4.61 5.33
CA VAL A 37 4.24 4.72 4.13
C VAL A 37 5.34 5.76 4.34
N HIS A 38 5.03 6.89 4.98
CA HIS A 38 6.02 7.93 5.26
C HIS A 38 7.06 7.45 6.27
N VAL A 39 6.64 6.69 7.27
CA VAL A 39 7.56 6.09 8.25
C VAL A 39 8.48 5.09 7.55
N ALA A 40 7.93 4.22 6.71
CA ALA A 40 8.72 3.25 5.97
C ALA A 40 9.75 3.94 5.06
N ASN A 41 9.35 5.02 4.40
CA ASN A 41 10.27 5.82 3.58
C ASN A 41 11.43 6.37 4.41
N ALA A 42 11.14 6.86 5.62
CA ALA A 42 12.16 7.39 6.52
C ALA A 42 13.10 6.31 7.06
N MET A 43 12.61 5.10 7.22
CA MET A 43 13.37 3.96 7.77
C MET A 43 14.00 3.09 6.67
N ASP A 44 13.85 3.45 5.41
CA ASP A 44 14.29 2.64 4.26
C ASP A 44 13.66 1.25 4.18
N THR A 45 12.49 1.09 4.75
CA THR A 45 11.72 -0.15 4.67
C THR A 45 11.02 -0.23 3.31
N PRO A 46 11.14 -1.34 2.58
CA PRO A 46 10.43 -1.51 1.32
C PRO A 46 8.92 -1.47 1.49
N VAL A 47 8.22 -0.87 0.53
CA VAL A 47 6.77 -0.68 0.62
C VAL A 47 6.06 -1.16 -0.63
N ILE A 48 4.95 -1.84 -0.46
CA ILE A 48 3.92 -2.00 -1.49
C ILE A 48 2.74 -1.12 -1.08
N GLY A 49 2.53 -0.05 -1.81
CA GLY A 49 1.43 0.89 -1.56
C GLY A 49 0.19 0.54 -2.38
N LEU A 50 -0.98 0.64 -1.76
CA LEU A 50 -2.27 0.35 -2.39
C LEU A 50 -3.03 1.66 -2.57
N TYR A 51 -3.34 2.02 -3.81
CA TYR A 51 -3.92 3.31 -4.15
C TYR A 51 -5.22 3.16 -4.94
N GLY A 52 -6.33 3.46 -4.29
CA GLY A 52 -7.65 3.48 -4.90
C GLY A 52 -8.10 4.91 -5.18
N SER A 53 -8.80 5.52 -4.24
CA SER A 53 -9.29 6.89 -4.36
C SER A 53 -8.17 7.94 -4.36
N GLN A 54 -7.10 7.69 -3.62
CA GLN A 54 -5.96 8.59 -3.51
C GLN A 54 -4.96 8.31 -4.64
N PRO A 55 -4.36 9.35 -5.23
CA PRO A 55 -3.26 9.15 -6.16
C PRO A 55 -1.98 8.77 -5.41
N ASP A 56 -1.13 7.95 -6.02
CA ASP A 56 0.08 7.46 -5.40
C ASP A 56 1.10 8.56 -5.09
N TYR A 57 1.07 9.67 -5.79
CA TYR A 57 2.04 10.74 -5.56
C TYR A 57 1.92 11.41 -4.18
N ARG A 58 0.79 11.25 -3.47
CA ARG A 58 0.61 11.83 -2.13
C ARG A 58 1.44 11.11 -1.06
N ALA A 59 1.56 9.80 -1.18
CA ALA A 59 2.31 8.97 -0.23
C ALA A 59 3.03 7.86 -1.00
N ARG A 60 3.84 8.27 -1.98
CA ARG A 60 4.56 7.32 -2.81
C ARG A 60 5.73 6.74 -2.06
N PRO A 61 5.92 5.43 -2.13
CA PRO A 61 7.19 4.85 -1.72
C PRO A 61 8.33 5.51 -2.50
N GLN A 62 9.44 5.77 -1.85
CA GLN A 62 10.54 6.51 -2.46
C GLN A 62 11.77 5.66 -2.73
N ARG A 63 11.79 4.43 -2.24
CA ARG A 63 12.92 3.55 -2.40
C ARG A 63 12.48 2.21 -2.97
N ILE A 64 12.74 1.12 -2.30
CA ILE A 64 12.40 -0.21 -2.81
C ILE A 64 10.90 -0.45 -2.66
N TYR A 65 10.12 -0.62 -3.86
CA TYR A 65 8.72 -0.66 -3.71
C TYR A 65 7.91 -0.84 -4.95
N ALA A 66 6.61 -1.00 -4.74
CA ALA A 66 5.62 -0.95 -5.80
C ALA A 66 4.41 -0.11 -5.37
N SER A 67 3.84 0.61 -6.34
CA SER A 67 2.53 1.22 -6.17
C SER A 67 1.52 0.42 -6.98
N ILE A 68 0.50 -0.13 -6.32
CA ILE A 68 -0.61 -0.81 -6.98
C ILE A 68 -1.76 0.19 -7.07
N CYS A 69 -2.06 0.64 -8.28
CA CYS A 69 -3.06 1.67 -8.54
C CYS A 69 -4.28 1.08 -9.23
N SER A 70 -5.46 1.47 -8.78
CA SER A 70 -6.69 1.09 -9.46
C SER A 70 -6.79 1.75 -10.83
N THR A 71 -7.31 1.01 -11.81
CA THR A 71 -7.59 1.54 -13.15
C THR A 71 -9.08 1.85 -13.37
N LYS A 72 -9.89 1.82 -12.31
CA LYS A 72 -11.30 2.23 -12.42
C LYS A 72 -11.40 3.66 -12.92
N LYS A 73 -12.42 3.97 -13.71
CA LYS A 73 -12.59 5.29 -14.33
C LYS A 73 -12.66 6.42 -13.32
N CYS A 74 -13.20 6.15 -12.13
CA CYS A 74 -13.31 7.14 -11.07
C CYS A 74 -12.03 7.28 -10.23
N ALA A 75 -11.02 6.45 -10.43
CA ALA A 75 -9.80 6.48 -9.64
C ALA A 75 -8.64 7.16 -10.40
N PRO A 76 -7.86 8.01 -9.72
CA PRO A 76 -8.08 8.53 -8.38
C PRO A 76 -9.14 9.63 -8.37
N CYS A 77 -10.06 9.61 -7.43
CA CYS A 77 -11.09 10.64 -7.31
C CYS A 77 -10.74 11.72 -6.28
N ASP A 78 -9.93 11.39 -5.29
CA ASP A 78 -9.47 12.33 -4.26
C ASP A 78 -8.12 12.92 -4.66
N THR A 79 -8.16 13.99 -5.44
CA THR A 79 -6.98 14.70 -5.91
C THR A 79 -6.83 16.04 -5.19
N LEU A 80 -5.79 16.80 -5.52
CA LEU A 80 -5.58 18.14 -4.97
C LEU A 80 -6.74 19.10 -5.27
N PHE A 81 -7.42 18.87 -6.38
CA PHE A 81 -8.47 19.78 -6.87
C PHE A 81 -9.87 19.18 -6.72
N ASN A 82 -9.99 17.96 -6.28
CA ASN A 82 -11.26 17.28 -6.16
C ASN A 82 -11.20 16.27 -5.02
N SER A 83 -12.09 16.43 -4.07
CA SER A 83 -12.25 15.51 -2.95
C SER A 83 -13.73 15.27 -2.73
N PRO A 84 -14.25 14.13 -3.17
CA PRO A 84 -15.68 13.86 -3.14
C PRO A 84 -16.26 13.62 -1.74
N GLY A 85 -15.40 13.56 -0.73
CA GLY A 85 -15.83 13.37 0.65
C GLY A 85 -16.01 11.90 1.01
N TYR A 86 -16.93 11.19 0.40
CA TYR A 86 -17.12 9.78 0.68
C TYR A 86 -17.57 9.02 -0.57
N CYS A 87 -17.39 7.70 -0.54
CA CYS A 87 -17.80 6.82 -1.62
C CYS A 87 -18.61 5.65 -1.04
N ILE A 88 -19.79 5.40 -1.63
CA ILE A 88 -20.66 4.30 -1.23
C ILE A 88 -20.17 2.97 -1.81
N HIS A 89 -19.56 3.01 -2.98
CA HIS A 89 -19.11 1.83 -3.71
C HIS A 89 -17.62 1.92 -4.04
N PRO A 90 -16.73 1.53 -3.12
CA PRO A 90 -15.29 1.67 -3.32
C PRO A 90 -14.72 0.62 -4.29
N THR A 91 -15.24 0.55 -5.50
CA THR A 91 -14.82 -0.43 -6.52
C THR A 91 -13.35 -0.31 -6.88
N CYS A 92 -12.77 0.89 -6.71
CA CYS A 92 -11.34 1.10 -6.90
C CYS A 92 -10.50 0.24 -5.94
N MET A 93 -10.86 0.19 -4.68
CA MET A 93 -10.16 -0.67 -3.71
C MET A 93 -10.48 -2.14 -3.91
N GLU A 94 -11.72 -2.47 -4.26
CA GLU A 94 -12.11 -3.84 -4.56
C GLU A 94 -11.37 -4.42 -5.76
N SER A 95 -10.94 -3.56 -6.69
CA SER A 95 -10.15 -3.99 -7.85
C SER A 95 -8.72 -4.41 -7.48
N ILE A 96 -8.23 -3.98 -6.31
CA ILE A 96 -6.92 -4.40 -5.79
C ILE A 96 -7.15 -5.66 -4.97
N THR A 97 -7.12 -6.80 -5.63
CA THR A 97 -7.41 -8.09 -4.99
C THR A 97 -6.23 -8.62 -4.19
N PRO A 98 -6.48 -9.50 -3.20
CA PRO A 98 -5.39 -10.16 -2.49
C PRO A 98 -4.40 -10.89 -3.41
N ASN A 99 -4.89 -11.48 -4.50
CA ASN A 99 -4.01 -12.18 -5.45
C ASN A 99 -3.02 -11.23 -6.11
N ILE A 100 -3.45 -10.04 -6.52
CA ILE A 100 -2.57 -9.03 -7.11
C ILE A 100 -1.49 -8.63 -6.11
N VAL A 101 -1.85 -8.43 -4.86
CA VAL A 101 -0.90 -8.07 -3.81
C VAL A 101 0.09 -9.20 -3.55
N MET A 102 -0.39 -10.43 -3.45
CA MET A 102 0.47 -11.60 -3.24
C MET A 102 1.45 -11.82 -4.39
N ASP A 103 0.98 -11.70 -5.63
CA ASP A 103 1.84 -11.80 -6.81
C ASP A 103 2.94 -10.72 -6.78
N THR A 104 2.60 -9.52 -6.35
CA THR A 104 3.55 -8.42 -6.22
C THR A 104 4.59 -8.70 -5.12
N ILE A 105 4.17 -9.27 -3.99
CA ILE A 105 5.06 -9.68 -2.91
C ILE A 105 6.03 -10.76 -3.41
N GLU A 106 5.54 -11.78 -4.09
CA GLU A 106 6.39 -12.84 -4.64
C GLU A 106 7.41 -12.28 -5.62
N LYS A 107 6.98 -11.40 -6.49
CA LYS A 107 7.87 -10.74 -7.45
C LYS A 107 8.98 -9.95 -6.75
N PHE A 108 8.64 -9.23 -5.68
CA PHE A 108 9.59 -8.50 -4.86
C PHE A 108 10.69 -9.42 -4.33
N TYR A 109 10.33 -10.58 -3.82
CA TYR A 109 11.30 -11.53 -3.28
C TYR A 109 12.12 -12.21 -4.36
N HIS A 110 11.50 -12.59 -5.48
CA HIS A 110 12.20 -13.27 -6.58
C HIS A 110 13.19 -12.36 -7.32
N GLU A 111 12.88 -11.08 -7.45
CA GLU A 111 13.73 -10.12 -8.15
C GLU A 111 14.77 -9.47 -7.24
N GLY A 112 14.97 -10.01 -6.05
CA GLY A 112 16.10 -9.65 -5.19
C GLY A 112 15.95 -8.37 -4.38
N LYS A 113 14.75 -7.89 -4.15
CA LYS A 113 14.48 -6.72 -3.30
C LYS A 113 15.15 -5.41 -3.76
N SER A 114 15.71 -5.37 -4.96
CA SER A 114 16.45 -4.22 -5.47
C SER A 114 15.72 -3.49 -6.58
N LEU A 115 14.42 -3.71 -6.68
CA LEU A 115 13.65 -3.08 -7.73
C LEU A 115 13.54 -1.60 -7.49
N GLY A 116 13.71 -0.88 -8.56
CA GLY A 116 13.36 0.53 -8.57
C GLY A 116 11.86 0.72 -8.39
N VAL A 117 11.45 1.97 -8.40
CA VAL A 117 10.06 2.39 -8.24
C VAL A 117 9.26 1.98 -9.46
N TYR A 118 8.24 1.16 -9.33
CA TYR A 118 7.35 0.87 -10.43
C TYR A 118 5.87 0.92 -10.03
N ARG A 119 5.05 1.22 -10.99
CA ARG A 119 3.61 1.32 -10.80
C ARG A 119 2.93 0.16 -11.49
N LEU A 120 2.04 -0.49 -10.78
CA LEU A 120 1.18 -1.53 -11.31
C LEU A 120 -0.24 -1.01 -11.37
N PHE A 121 -0.95 -1.38 -12.40
CA PHE A 121 -2.35 -1.07 -12.54
C PHE A 121 -3.16 -2.35 -12.53
N THR A 122 -4.35 -2.31 -11.97
CA THR A 122 -5.18 -3.50 -11.79
C THR A 122 -5.70 -4.11 -13.09
N GLY A 123 -5.50 -3.44 -14.19
CA GLY A 123 -5.87 -3.97 -15.52
C GLY A 123 -7.33 -3.81 -15.89
N ASP A 124 -8.18 -3.44 -14.98
CA ASP A 124 -9.59 -3.23 -15.23
C ASP A 124 -9.87 -1.75 -15.45
N LYS A 125 -10.23 -1.40 -16.67
CA LYS A 125 -10.50 -0.03 -17.08
C LYS A 125 -11.99 0.32 -17.12
N SER A 126 -12.82 -0.54 -16.63
CA SER A 126 -14.27 -0.29 -16.63
C SER A 126 -14.71 0.72 -15.58
#